data_1cc37d09b78ac3e763d0ff0bd6a415fa
#
_entry.id   1cc37d09b78ac3e763d0ff0bd6a415fa
#
_cell.length_a   1.000
_cell.length_b   1.000
_cell.length_c   1.000
_cell.angle_alpha   90.00
_cell.angle_beta   90.00
_cell.angle_gamma   90.00
#
_symmetry.space_group_name_H-M   'P 1'
#
loop_
_entity.id
_entity.type
_entity.pdbx_description
1 polymer ?
#
loop_
_entity_poly.entity_id
_entity_poly.type
_entity_poly.pdbx_seq_one_letter_code
_entity_poly.pdbx_strand_id
1 'polypeptide(L)'
;LKIIAKEEPAGLTDSWGNTMYYSSSRIKTDNKFMGRYGKIEARIKTVNGEGFWPAFWMLPSGGSWPCDGEIDIMEQWANDWPTNQTTGAAHIGACPGQSFYQSFQHQSQTGNYASDFHLYGIEWDEDYIAWYVDGVKVYQVSPSSYPTIPGQHSWPFNSNEWYLILNLAITQSGPNSLTVFPSQIEVDYIKIYENNGVSGCKDPQALNY
;
A
#
# COMPACT_ATOMS: atom_id res chain seq x y z
N LEU A 1 9.93 -5.91 11.71
CA LEU A 1 9.83 -6.82 10.58
C LEU A 1 10.76 -6.35 9.46
N LYS A 2 11.39 -7.31 8.75
CA LYS A 2 12.17 -7.02 7.54
C LYS A 2 11.68 -7.90 6.40
N ILE A 3 11.51 -7.31 5.22
CA ILE A 3 11.29 -8.05 3.97
C ILE A 3 12.54 -7.83 3.11
N ILE A 4 13.21 -8.92 2.76
CA ILE A 4 14.53 -8.88 2.14
C ILE A 4 14.42 -9.41 0.71
N ALA A 5 14.89 -8.61 -0.23
CA ALA A 5 15.11 -9.01 -1.62
C ALA A 5 16.56 -9.52 -1.79
N LYS A 6 16.71 -10.65 -2.49
CA LYS A 6 18.00 -11.32 -2.69
C LYS A 6 18.18 -11.74 -4.14
N GLU A 7 19.45 -11.79 -4.56
CA GLU A 7 19.83 -12.56 -5.74
C GLU A 7 19.90 -14.06 -5.41
N GLU A 8 19.49 -14.85 -6.38
CA GLU A 8 19.52 -16.32 -6.34
C GLU A 8 20.30 -16.84 -7.56
N PRO A 9 21.64 -16.77 -7.54
CA PRO A 9 22.46 -17.05 -8.72
C PRO A 9 22.31 -18.48 -9.28
N ALA A 10 21.96 -19.43 -8.41
CA ALA A 10 21.66 -20.81 -8.82
C ALA A 10 20.27 -20.97 -9.45
N GLY A 11 19.43 -19.94 -9.35
CA GLY A 11 18.02 -19.98 -9.71
C GLY A 11 17.17 -20.73 -8.68
N LEU A 12 15.94 -20.26 -8.52
CA LEU A 12 14.88 -20.93 -7.77
C LEU A 12 13.74 -21.29 -8.73
N THR A 13 13.16 -22.46 -8.57
CA THR A 13 11.99 -22.85 -9.38
C THR A 13 10.72 -22.39 -8.67
N ASP A 14 9.91 -21.60 -9.35
CA ASP A 14 8.61 -21.17 -8.84
C ASP A 14 7.56 -22.29 -8.94
N SER A 15 6.34 -22.04 -8.43
CA SER A 15 5.25 -23.03 -8.45
C SER A 15 4.74 -23.39 -9.87
N TRP A 16 5.10 -22.61 -10.87
CA TRP A 16 4.76 -22.85 -12.30
C TRP A 16 5.90 -23.47 -13.10
N GLY A 17 7.06 -23.74 -12.46
CA GLY A 17 8.22 -24.36 -13.10
C GLY A 17 9.19 -23.37 -13.75
N ASN A 18 9.02 -22.06 -13.57
CA ASN A 18 9.96 -21.07 -14.11
C ASN A 18 11.19 -20.91 -13.19
N THR A 19 12.34 -20.66 -13.79
CA THR A 19 13.55 -20.32 -13.02
C THR A 19 13.57 -18.83 -12.71
N MET A 20 13.61 -18.51 -11.43
CA MET A 20 13.67 -17.15 -10.90
C MET A 20 15.05 -16.89 -10.29
N TYR A 21 15.64 -15.76 -10.60
CA TYR A 21 16.98 -15.37 -10.13
C TYR A 21 16.98 -14.37 -8.98
N TYR A 22 15.79 -14.04 -8.51
CA TYR A 22 15.60 -13.16 -7.36
C TYR A 22 14.51 -13.73 -6.46
N SER A 23 14.65 -13.53 -5.17
CA SER A 23 13.63 -13.85 -4.17
C SER A 23 13.30 -12.64 -3.31
N SER A 24 12.05 -12.55 -2.87
CA SER A 24 11.56 -11.59 -1.90
C SER A 24 10.30 -12.15 -1.23
N SER A 25 9.54 -11.31 -0.53
CA SER A 25 8.33 -11.76 0.16
C SER A 25 7.17 -10.79 0.02
N ARG A 26 5.97 -11.39 -0.01
CA ARG A 26 4.69 -10.75 0.19
C ARG A 26 4.00 -11.43 1.36
N ILE A 27 3.63 -10.65 2.36
CA ILE A 27 2.92 -11.12 3.55
C ILE A 27 1.56 -10.45 3.64
N LYS A 28 0.58 -11.13 4.22
CA LYS A 28 -0.78 -10.63 4.35
C LYS A 28 -1.42 -11.04 5.66
N THR A 29 -2.39 -10.26 6.11
CA THR A 29 -3.19 -10.54 7.30
C THR A 29 -4.49 -11.30 6.99
N ASP A 30 -4.74 -11.66 5.75
CA ASP A 30 -5.91 -12.38 5.29
C ASP A 30 -6.19 -13.63 6.16
N ASN A 31 -7.45 -13.81 6.58
CA ASN A 31 -7.89 -14.85 7.53
C ASN A 31 -7.24 -14.79 8.92
N LYS A 32 -6.57 -13.69 9.28
CA LYS A 32 -5.95 -13.49 10.59
C LYS A 32 -6.41 -12.20 11.26
N PHE A 33 -6.26 -11.10 10.55
CA PHE A 33 -6.76 -9.79 10.92
C PHE A 33 -7.36 -9.13 9.69
N MET A 34 -8.60 -8.72 9.81
CA MET A 34 -9.34 -7.96 8.81
C MET A 34 -10.15 -6.89 9.53
N GLY A 35 -10.44 -5.80 8.85
CA GLY A 35 -11.24 -4.73 9.41
C GLY A 35 -11.87 -3.89 8.32
N ARG A 36 -12.81 -3.05 8.73
CA ARG A 36 -13.45 -2.06 7.87
C ARG A 36 -13.53 -0.75 8.61
N TYR A 37 -13.02 0.30 7.95
CA TYR A 37 -12.92 1.65 8.49
C TYR A 37 -11.87 1.83 9.60
N GLY A 38 -11.64 3.07 9.95
CA GLY A 38 -10.71 3.48 10.98
C GLY A 38 -9.46 4.14 10.44
N LYS A 39 -8.46 4.26 11.29
CA LYS A 39 -7.14 4.77 10.92
C LYS A 39 -6.15 3.62 10.93
N ILE A 40 -5.38 3.51 9.87
CA ILE A 40 -4.30 2.54 9.72
C ILE A 40 -3.02 3.30 9.44
N GLU A 41 -1.97 3.06 10.19
CA GLU A 41 -0.66 3.64 9.95
C GLU A 41 0.46 2.61 10.13
N ALA A 42 1.49 2.71 9.31
CA ALA A 42 2.71 1.92 9.43
C ALA A 42 3.94 2.83 9.44
N ARG A 43 4.93 2.49 10.26
CA ARG A 43 6.23 3.14 10.27
C ARG A 43 7.20 2.27 9.48
N ILE A 44 7.57 2.73 8.29
CA ILE A 44 8.33 1.95 7.30
C ILE A 44 9.54 2.76 6.83
N LYS A 45 10.68 2.07 6.77
CA LYS A 45 11.85 2.51 6.01
C LYS A 45 11.89 1.71 4.72
N THR A 46 11.81 2.41 3.59
CA THR A 46 11.75 1.79 2.28
C THR A 46 13.14 1.42 1.74
N VAL A 47 13.28 1.17 0.46
CA VAL A 47 14.50 0.68 -0.17
C VAL A 47 14.86 1.56 -1.37
N ASN A 48 16.16 1.77 -1.56
CA ASN A 48 16.71 2.37 -2.78
C ASN A 48 17.11 1.30 -3.78
N GLY A 49 16.99 1.60 -5.04
CA GLY A 49 17.50 0.80 -6.14
C GLY A 49 16.45 0.52 -7.20
N GLU A 50 16.89 0.52 -8.45
CA GLU A 50 16.02 0.19 -9.57
C GLU A 50 15.52 -1.25 -9.49
N GLY A 51 14.31 -1.47 -9.98
CA GLY A 51 13.66 -2.77 -9.98
C GLY A 51 12.94 -3.13 -8.70
N PHE A 52 13.08 -2.38 -7.61
CA PHE A 52 12.32 -2.61 -6.39
C PHE A 52 10.96 -1.90 -6.41
N TRP A 53 9.96 -2.58 -5.89
CA TRP A 53 8.61 -2.05 -5.72
C TRP A 53 8.07 -2.44 -4.34
N PRO A 54 8.44 -1.70 -3.30
CA PRO A 54 7.84 -1.84 -1.99
C PRO A 54 6.41 -1.32 -2.00
N ALA A 55 5.51 -2.04 -1.32
CA ALA A 55 4.12 -1.64 -1.17
C ALA A 55 3.55 -2.03 0.20
N PHE A 56 2.71 -1.13 0.73
CA PHE A 56 1.83 -1.35 1.86
C PHE A 56 0.41 -1.02 1.41
N TRP A 57 -0.46 -1.99 1.34
CA TRP A 57 -1.73 -1.93 0.65
C TRP A 57 -2.77 -2.88 1.20
N MET A 58 -3.99 -2.83 0.67
CA MET A 58 -5.15 -3.58 1.15
C MET A 58 -5.98 -4.14 0.02
N LEU A 59 -6.53 -5.33 0.26
CA LEU A 59 -7.57 -5.93 -0.58
C LEU A 59 -8.77 -6.37 0.28
N PRO A 60 -9.98 -6.40 -0.31
CA PRO A 60 -11.17 -6.94 0.35
C PRO A 60 -11.09 -8.46 0.47
N SER A 61 -11.52 -8.99 1.61
CA SER A 61 -11.61 -10.43 1.83
C SER A 61 -12.72 -11.04 0.97
N GLY A 62 -12.38 -12.08 0.21
CA GLY A 62 -13.31 -12.75 -0.70
C GLY A 62 -13.72 -11.94 -1.92
N GLY A 63 -13.14 -10.75 -2.12
CA GLY A 63 -13.46 -9.88 -3.24
C GLY A 63 -12.78 -10.28 -4.55
N SER A 64 -13.28 -9.69 -5.63
CA SER A 64 -12.75 -9.82 -7.00
C SER A 64 -12.20 -8.48 -7.48
N TRP A 65 -10.96 -8.50 -7.96
CA TRP A 65 -10.33 -7.31 -8.52
C TRP A 65 -10.76 -7.07 -9.97
N PRO A 66 -11.04 -5.83 -10.40
CA PRO A 66 -10.97 -4.58 -9.66
C PRO A 66 -12.31 -4.14 -9.04
N CYS A 67 -13.39 -4.92 -9.15
CA CYS A 67 -14.74 -4.49 -8.79
C CYS A 67 -14.97 -4.32 -7.28
N ASP A 68 -14.28 -5.08 -6.46
CA ASP A 68 -14.38 -4.96 -5.00
C ASP A 68 -13.29 -4.04 -4.42
N GLY A 69 -12.48 -3.43 -5.27
CA GLY A 69 -11.53 -2.38 -4.95
C GLY A 69 -10.15 -2.84 -4.51
N GLU A 70 -9.25 -1.86 -4.37
CA GLU A 70 -7.90 -1.96 -3.80
C GLU A 70 -7.53 -0.61 -3.20
N ILE A 71 -6.85 -0.59 -2.07
CA ILE A 71 -6.35 0.62 -1.42
C ILE A 71 -4.84 0.47 -1.25
N ASP A 72 -4.08 1.30 -1.98
CA ASP A 72 -2.64 1.38 -1.83
C ASP A 72 -2.30 2.51 -0.87
N ILE A 73 -1.85 2.16 0.34
CA ILE A 73 -1.51 3.13 1.36
C ILE A 73 -0.16 3.78 1.05
N MET A 74 0.79 2.99 0.58
CA MET A 74 2.11 3.42 0.16
C MET A 74 2.66 2.50 -0.92
N GLU A 75 3.16 3.08 -1.98
CA GLU A 75 3.96 2.42 -3.00
C GLU A 75 5.15 3.28 -3.41
N GLN A 76 6.20 2.62 -3.87
CA GLN A 76 7.32 3.26 -4.56
C GLN A 76 7.69 2.46 -5.81
N TRP A 77 7.66 3.14 -6.95
CA TRP A 77 7.97 2.54 -8.26
C TRP A 77 9.43 2.84 -8.61
N ALA A 78 10.27 1.84 -8.47
CA ALA A 78 11.72 2.03 -8.49
C ALA A 78 12.35 2.37 -9.83
N ASN A 79 11.62 2.18 -10.95
CA ASN A 79 12.22 2.37 -12.26
C ASN A 79 12.07 3.77 -12.84
N ASP A 80 11.09 4.53 -12.38
CA ASP A 80 10.74 5.79 -13.02
C ASP A 80 10.80 6.97 -12.05
N TRP A 81 11.10 6.71 -10.77
CA TRP A 81 10.87 7.70 -9.74
C TRP A 81 12.05 7.85 -8.81
N PRO A 82 12.38 9.09 -8.50
CA PRO A 82 13.40 9.35 -7.50
C PRO A 82 12.92 8.77 -6.15
N THR A 83 13.86 8.23 -5.39
CA THR A 83 13.62 7.59 -4.08
C THR A 83 13.03 8.54 -3.02
N ASN A 84 12.86 9.82 -3.37
CA ASN A 84 12.17 10.81 -2.56
C ASN A 84 10.66 10.92 -2.87
N GLN A 85 10.10 10.03 -3.71
CA GLN A 85 8.67 10.00 -4.01
C GLN A 85 8.00 8.75 -3.44
N THR A 86 6.75 8.91 -3.03
CA THR A 86 5.84 7.82 -2.68
C THR A 86 4.47 8.11 -3.27
N THR A 87 3.70 7.06 -3.52
CA THR A 87 2.33 7.13 -4.02
C THR A 87 1.38 6.41 -3.11
N GLY A 88 0.11 6.66 -3.33
CA GLY A 88 -0.98 5.81 -2.90
C GLY A 88 -2.11 5.93 -3.90
N ALA A 89 -3.00 4.96 -3.89
CA ALA A 89 -4.12 4.90 -4.82
C ALA A 89 -5.33 4.23 -4.20
N ALA A 90 -6.49 4.46 -4.80
CA ALA A 90 -7.67 3.64 -4.60
C ALA A 90 -8.20 3.21 -5.97
N HIS A 91 -8.30 1.91 -6.17
CA HIS A 91 -8.76 1.29 -7.41
C HIS A 91 -10.19 0.82 -7.28
N ILE A 92 -10.97 1.03 -8.32
CA ILE A 92 -12.31 0.50 -8.50
C ILE A 92 -12.44 -0.05 -9.92
N GLY A 93 -13.47 -0.80 -10.22
CA GLY A 93 -13.63 -1.25 -11.61
C GLY A 93 -14.87 -2.11 -11.82
N ALA A 94 -15.10 -2.56 -13.04
CA ALA A 94 -16.16 -3.50 -13.41
C ALA A 94 -15.60 -4.92 -13.54
N CYS A 95 -16.40 -5.94 -13.21
CA CYS A 95 -16.01 -7.35 -13.36
C CYS A 95 -16.93 -8.10 -14.32
N PRO A 96 -16.40 -8.68 -15.41
CA PRO A 96 -15.03 -8.46 -15.93
C PRO A 96 -14.92 -7.09 -16.59
N GLY A 97 -13.80 -6.42 -16.51
CA GLY A 97 -13.66 -5.21 -17.26
C GLY A 97 -12.62 -4.19 -16.81
N GLN A 98 -12.98 -2.92 -16.94
CA GLN A 98 -12.09 -1.80 -16.75
C GLN A 98 -11.81 -1.53 -15.28
N SER A 99 -10.56 -1.19 -14.96
CA SER A 99 -10.22 -0.57 -13.68
C SER A 99 -10.09 0.94 -13.84
N PHE A 100 -10.47 1.65 -12.80
CA PHE A 100 -10.26 3.08 -12.63
C PHE A 100 -9.56 3.30 -11.29
N TYR A 101 -8.72 4.31 -11.22
CA TYR A 101 -8.07 4.65 -9.97
C TYR A 101 -7.93 6.15 -9.80
N GLN A 102 -7.85 6.56 -8.57
CA GLN A 102 -7.41 7.88 -8.15
C GLN A 102 -6.14 7.72 -7.35
N SER A 103 -5.13 8.49 -7.63
CA SER A 103 -3.81 8.38 -6.99
C SER A 103 -3.21 9.74 -6.70
N PHE A 104 -2.23 9.75 -5.83
CA PHE A 104 -1.39 10.91 -5.57
C PHE A 104 0.09 10.53 -5.66
N GLN A 105 0.91 11.56 -5.81
CA GLN A 105 2.37 11.50 -5.68
C GLN A 105 2.79 12.49 -4.61
N HIS A 106 3.60 12.05 -3.67
CA HIS A 106 4.14 12.91 -2.63
C HIS A 106 5.67 12.85 -2.63
N GLN A 107 6.29 14.02 -2.63
CA GLN A 107 7.74 14.16 -2.55
C GLN A 107 8.16 14.51 -1.13
N SER A 108 9.13 13.77 -0.59
CA SER A 108 9.76 14.13 0.66
C SER A 108 10.47 15.48 0.57
N GLN A 109 10.26 16.31 1.57
CA GLN A 109 10.90 17.62 1.69
C GLN A 109 12.29 17.54 2.33
N THR A 110 12.63 16.40 2.94
CA THR A 110 13.82 16.27 3.81
C THR A 110 14.82 15.20 3.33
N GLY A 111 14.59 14.57 2.19
CA GLY A 111 15.46 13.51 1.68
C GLY A 111 14.70 12.42 0.95
N ASN A 112 15.24 11.20 0.94
CA ASN A 112 14.55 10.06 0.35
C ASN A 112 13.93 9.16 1.42
N TYR A 113 12.88 8.45 1.06
CA TYR A 113 12.13 7.57 1.95
C TYR A 113 12.89 6.31 2.39
N ALA A 114 14.02 6.02 1.78
CA ALA A 114 14.88 4.90 2.17
C ALA A 114 16.00 5.29 3.15
N SER A 115 16.16 6.59 3.47
CA SER A 115 17.20 7.05 4.40
C SER A 115 16.77 6.87 5.85
N ASP A 116 15.48 6.99 6.16
CA ASP A 116 14.94 6.87 7.51
C ASP A 116 13.53 6.24 7.49
N PHE A 117 12.96 6.03 8.67
CA PHE A 117 11.58 5.60 8.85
C PHE A 117 10.61 6.75 8.67
N HIS A 118 9.59 6.53 7.86
CA HIS A 118 8.49 7.44 7.62
C HIS A 118 7.16 6.81 8.03
N LEU A 119 6.16 7.64 8.33
CA LEU A 119 4.79 7.21 8.64
C LEU A 119 3.93 7.27 7.39
N TYR A 120 3.31 6.16 7.04
CA TYR A 120 2.34 6.06 5.96
C TYR A 120 1.03 5.57 6.53
N GLY A 121 -0.06 6.23 6.20
CA GLY A 121 -1.35 5.84 6.76
C GLY A 121 -2.54 6.34 5.97
N ILE A 122 -3.69 5.78 6.32
CA ILE A 122 -5.00 6.23 5.87
C ILE A 122 -5.93 6.46 7.05
N GLU A 123 -6.85 7.38 6.86
CA GLU A 123 -8.13 7.43 7.58
C GLU A 123 -9.23 7.09 6.58
N TRP A 124 -10.08 6.17 6.94
CA TRP A 124 -11.08 5.61 6.06
C TRP A 124 -12.40 5.40 6.78
N ASP A 125 -13.48 5.86 6.19
CA ASP A 125 -14.85 5.65 6.61
C ASP A 125 -15.79 5.37 5.42
N GLU A 126 -17.10 5.48 5.62
CA GLU A 126 -18.07 5.22 4.58
C GLU A 126 -18.06 6.26 3.44
N ASP A 127 -17.56 7.47 3.71
CA ASP A 127 -17.66 8.63 2.83
C ASP A 127 -16.35 8.96 2.11
N TYR A 128 -15.19 8.56 2.66
CA TYR A 128 -13.89 8.91 2.10
C TYR A 128 -12.77 7.95 2.49
N ILE A 129 -11.67 8.06 1.74
CA ILE A 129 -10.33 7.57 2.12
C ILE A 129 -9.38 8.76 2.04
N ALA A 130 -8.67 9.04 3.12
CA ALA A 130 -7.67 10.10 3.20
C ALA A 130 -6.29 9.51 3.50
N TRP A 131 -5.26 9.93 2.76
CA TRP A 131 -3.87 9.46 2.92
C TRP A 131 -3.05 10.48 3.68
N TYR A 132 -2.15 9.94 4.50
CA TYR A 132 -1.22 10.70 5.33
C TYR A 132 0.21 10.21 5.14
N VAL A 133 1.15 11.14 5.01
CA VAL A 133 2.58 10.89 5.04
C VAL A 133 3.19 11.76 6.12
N ASP A 134 3.90 11.14 7.08
CA ASP A 134 4.50 11.81 8.24
C ASP A 134 3.52 12.71 9.02
N GLY A 135 2.27 12.23 9.14
CA GLY A 135 1.19 12.93 9.85
C GLY A 135 0.51 14.05 9.05
N VAL A 136 0.98 14.36 7.84
CA VAL A 136 0.38 15.36 6.97
C VAL A 136 -0.60 14.69 6.01
N LYS A 137 -1.85 15.20 5.93
CA LYS A 137 -2.80 14.74 4.92
C LYS A 137 -2.36 15.21 3.53
N VAL A 138 -2.12 14.24 2.65
CA VAL A 138 -1.59 14.48 1.30
C VAL A 138 -2.63 14.30 0.20
N TYR A 139 -3.65 13.48 0.45
CA TYR A 139 -4.70 13.20 -0.53
C TYR A 139 -6.00 12.76 0.12
N GLN A 140 -7.09 12.83 -0.63
CA GLN A 140 -8.39 12.28 -0.23
C GLN A 140 -9.22 11.97 -1.48
N VAL A 141 -9.95 10.87 -1.43
CA VAL A 141 -10.99 10.49 -2.40
C VAL A 141 -12.32 10.22 -1.69
N SER A 142 -13.39 10.33 -2.45
CA SER A 142 -14.77 10.04 -2.02
C SER A 142 -15.53 9.40 -3.20
N PRO A 143 -16.76 8.92 -3.01
CA PRO A 143 -17.56 8.40 -4.11
C PRO A 143 -17.64 9.34 -5.33
N SER A 144 -17.68 10.65 -5.12
CA SER A 144 -17.74 11.64 -6.18
C SER A 144 -16.42 11.80 -6.97
N SER A 145 -15.32 11.24 -6.50
CA SER A 145 -14.03 11.24 -7.20
C SER A 145 -13.98 10.27 -8.39
N TYR A 146 -14.99 9.41 -8.53
CA TYR A 146 -15.04 8.35 -9.53
C TYR A 146 -16.21 8.50 -10.49
N PRO A 147 -16.07 8.02 -11.74
CA PRO A 147 -17.19 7.95 -12.66
C PRO A 147 -18.22 6.92 -12.19
N THR A 148 -19.49 7.14 -12.52
CA THR A 148 -20.52 6.12 -12.35
C THR A 148 -20.29 4.99 -13.34
N ILE A 149 -20.13 3.77 -12.83
CA ILE A 149 -19.89 2.58 -13.65
C ILE A 149 -21.17 1.73 -13.64
N PRO A 150 -21.87 1.56 -14.78
CA PRO A 150 -23.08 0.77 -14.83
C PRO A 150 -22.86 -0.69 -14.37
N GLY A 151 -23.73 -1.16 -13.48
CA GLY A 151 -23.68 -2.55 -12.99
C GLY A 151 -22.67 -2.80 -11.88
N GLN A 152 -22.06 -1.76 -11.34
CA GLN A 152 -21.06 -1.87 -10.28
C GLN A 152 -21.47 -1.10 -9.02
N HIS A 153 -20.94 -1.53 -7.87
CA HIS A 153 -20.93 -0.71 -6.66
C HIS A 153 -20.07 0.53 -6.91
N SER A 154 -20.68 1.71 -6.85
CA SER A 154 -20.01 2.98 -7.12
C SER A 154 -18.88 3.31 -6.11
N TRP A 155 -18.87 2.63 -4.96
CA TRP A 155 -17.90 2.80 -3.88
C TRP A 155 -17.68 1.48 -3.15
N PRO A 156 -16.77 0.60 -3.61
CA PRO A 156 -16.62 -0.76 -3.08
C PRO A 156 -16.05 -0.80 -1.67
N PHE A 157 -15.51 0.29 -1.19
CA PHE A 157 -14.82 0.39 0.10
C PHE A 157 -15.74 0.28 1.32
N ASN A 158 -17.06 0.16 1.11
CA ASN A 158 -18.06 0.04 2.17
C ASN A 158 -18.56 -1.40 2.42
N SER A 159 -18.21 -2.35 1.54
CA SER A 159 -18.95 -3.61 1.46
C SER A 159 -18.28 -4.79 2.14
N ASN A 160 -16.96 -4.81 2.25
CA ASN A 160 -16.20 -5.96 2.74
C ASN A 160 -15.33 -5.60 3.95
N GLU A 161 -14.83 -6.62 4.61
CA GLU A 161 -13.66 -6.49 5.48
C GLU A 161 -12.39 -6.55 4.63
N TRP A 162 -11.37 -5.83 5.03
CA TRP A 162 -10.15 -5.64 4.27
C TRP A 162 -8.95 -6.16 5.06
N TYR A 163 -8.02 -6.78 4.36
CA TYR A 163 -6.78 -7.26 4.95
C TYR A 163 -5.58 -6.47 4.42
N LEU A 164 -4.55 -6.38 5.24
CA LEU A 164 -3.30 -5.68 4.94
C LEU A 164 -2.35 -6.59 4.18
N ILE A 165 -1.58 -5.98 3.29
CA ILE A 165 -0.52 -6.61 2.54
C ILE A 165 0.73 -5.75 2.63
N LEU A 166 1.88 -6.38 2.83
CA LEU A 166 3.20 -5.81 2.72
C LEU A 166 4.03 -6.64 1.76
N ASN A 167 4.72 -5.98 0.84
CA ASN A 167 5.68 -6.67 -0.03
C ASN A 167 6.86 -5.78 -0.41
N LEU A 168 7.90 -6.44 -0.87
CA LEU A 168 8.97 -5.86 -1.66
C LEU A 168 9.03 -6.64 -2.97
N ALA A 169 8.31 -6.17 -3.99
CA ALA A 169 8.35 -6.79 -5.31
C ALA A 169 9.65 -6.44 -6.05
N ILE A 170 10.03 -7.29 -6.99
CA ILE A 170 11.08 -7.03 -7.97
C ILE A 170 10.39 -7.01 -9.33
N THR A 171 10.45 -5.87 -10.01
CA THR A 171 9.70 -5.63 -11.25
C THR A 171 10.32 -6.36 -12.44
N GLN A 172 9.54 -6.56 -13.51
CA GLN A 172 10.02 -7.20 -14.75
C GLN A 172 11.06 -6.37 -15.50
N SER A 173 11.02 -5.04 -15.40
CA SER A 173 12.09 -4.16 -15.90
C SER A 173 13.39 -4.35 -15.12
N GLY A 174 13.28 -5.03 -14.00
CA GLY A 174 14.35 -5.67 -13.26
C GLY A 174 15.31 -4.73 -12.58
N PRO A 175 16.12 -5.28 -11.69
CA PRO A 175 17.29 -4.61 -11.19
C PRO A 175 18.28 -4.36 -12.33
N ASN A 176 19.03 -3.29 -12.24
CA ASN A 176 20.16 -3.02 -13.13
C ASN A 176 21.50 -3.18 -12.40
N SER A 177 22.61 -2.86 -13.08
CA SER A 177 23.96 -3.00 -12.52
C SER A 177 24.24 -2.10 -11.30
N LEU A 178 23.35 -1.14 -10.99
CA LEU A 178 23.46 -0.26 -9.82
C LEU A 178 22.59 -0.73 -8.66
N THR A 179 21.74 -1.74 -8.87
CA THR A 179 20.91 -2.31 -7.81
C THR A 179 21.74 -3.19 -6.89
N VAL A 180 21.66 -2.94 -5.60
CA VAL A 180 22.43 -3.66 -4.59
C VAL A 180 21.60 -4.75 -3.95
N PHE A 181 22.15 -5.96 -3.83
CA PHE A 181 21.55 -7.07 -3.10
C PHE A 181 22.50 -7.57 -1.98
N PRO A 182 21.97 -8.07 -0.85
CA PRO A 182 20.56 -8.02 -0.47
C PRO A 182 20.12 -6.61 -0.12
N SER A 183 18.88 -6.28 -0.45
CA SER A 183 18.21 -5.04 -0.03
C SER A 183 16.92 -5.34 0.70
N GLN A 184 16.41 -4.43 1.52
CA GLN A 184 15.28 -4.70 2.39
C GLN A 184 14.42 -3.46 2.64
N ILE A 185 13.15 -3.70 2.92
CA ILE A 185 12.31 -2.76 3.64
C ILE A 185 12.27 -3.15 5.12
N GLU A 186 12.14 -2.16 5.98
CA GLU A 186 12.04 -2.35 7.43
C GLU A 186 10.72 -1.76 7.92
N VAL A 187 9.95 -2.55 8.66
CA VAL A 187 8.69 -2.13 9.28
C VAL A 187 8.86 -2.19 10.78
N ASP A 188 8.77 -1.03 11.42
CA ASP A 188 8.87 -0.89 12.86
C ASP A 188 7.57 -1.38 13.51
N TYR A 189 6.45 -0.78 13.11
CA TYR A 189 5.13 -1.18 13.56
C TYR A 189 4.06 -0.92 12.49
N ILE A 190 2.90 -1.57 12.68
CA ILE A 190 1.61 -1.20 12.10
C ILE A 190 0.66 -0.97 13.26
N LYS A 191 -0.06 0.15 13.25
CA LYS A 191 -1.12 0.48 14.20
C LYS A 191 -2.44 0.62 13.48
N ILE A 192 -3.46 0.08 14.10
CA ILE A 192 -4.83 0.12 13.60
C ILE A 192 -5.69 0.68 14.72
N TYR A 193 -6.44 1.72 14.39
CA TYR A 193 -7.34 2.40 15.31
C TYR A 193 -8.76 2.21 14.78
N GLU A 194 -9.57 1.51 15.53
CA GLU A 194 -10.97 1.30 15.18
C GLU A 194 -11.75 2.58 15.35
N ASN A 195 -12.66 2.85 14.41
CA ASN A 195 -13.62 3.92 14.57
C ASN A 195 -14.78 3.40 15.43
N ASN A 196 -14.70 3.63 16.74
CA ASN A 196 -15.71 3.19 17.72
C ASN A 196 -17.02 3.99 17.65
N GLY A 197 -17.33 4.64 16.54
CA GLY A 197 -18.58 5.38 16.33
C GLY A 197 -18.77 6.62 17.20
N VAL A 198 -17.70 7.06 17.87
CA VAL A 198 -17.70 8.29 18.65
C VAL A 198 -17.24 9.42 17.75
N SER A 199 -18.16 10.20 17.24
CA SER A 199 -17.80 11.44 16.54
C SER A 199 -17.13 12.41 17.53
N GLY A 200 -15.83 12.57 17.36
CA GLY A 200 -14.96 13.35 18.23
C GLY A 200 -14.26 12.48 19.29
N CYS A 201 -12.94 12.57 19.32
CA CYS A 201 -12.15 11.95 20.37
C CYS A 201 -12.55 12.56 21.74
N LYS A 202 -13.15 11.75 22.60
CA LYS A 202 -13.48 12.15 23.98
C LYS A 202 -12.36 11.86 24.97
N ASP A 203 -11.22 11.37 24.50
CA ASP A 203 -10.04 11.21 25.34
C ASP A 203 -9.41 12.58 25.61
N PRO A 204 -9.47 13.08 26.85
CA PRO A 204 -8.87 14.37 27.19
C PRO A 204 -7.33 14.38 27.11
N GLN A 205 -6.71 13.22 26.89
CA GLN A 205 -5.28 13.07 26.66
C GLN A 205 -4.93 12.82 25.18
N ALA A 206 -5.92 12.61 24.32
CA ALA A 206 -5.68 12.58 22.88
C ALA A 206 -5.28 13.99 22.44
N LEU A 207 -4.03 14.15 22.13
CA LEU A 207 -3.56 15.34 21.45
C LEU A 207 -4.29 15.43 20.11
N ASN A 208 -5.03 16.50 19.90
CA ASN A 208 -5.62 16.82 18.61
C ASN A 208 -4.47 17.06 17.63
N TYR A 209 -4.18 16.07 16.80
CA TYR A 209 -3.29 16.19 15.67
C TYR A 209 -4.09 16.43 14.41
#